data_e46f1fb27cc03698b69021ef356959c3
#
_entry.id   e46f1fb27cc03698b69021ef356959c3
#
_cell.length_a   1.000
_cell.length_b   1.000
_cell.length_c   1.000
_cell.angle_alpha   90.00
_cell.angle_beta   90.00
_cell.angle_gamma   90.00
#
_symmetry.space_group_name_H-M   'P 1'
#
loop_
_entity.id
_entity.type
_entity.pdbx_description
1 polymer ?
#
loop_
_entity_poly.entity_id
_entity_poly.type
_entity_poly.pdbx_seq_one_letter_code
_entity_poly.pdbx_strand_id
1 'polypeptide(L)'
;GFAGTKTIVTSDGTIINGVVAYIPFTIKSVEFVAKNVSVKNATYAAGLPVKPEVLIQIGGSTLVEGKDYTLRLIDKDGNTVTPIDVTVGDIYGVEIKGINGYTESGVATFDTDDVDSTAYSRANLTWGVDKKNINDCTVTVKDGVTTVLNGYLPVPATEYTSEKNTDGTYTVKANSTSKNYTGSKTVVADGKAEDEKPDAPMITKVNVTGNKATVVLSGDTDGAAGYDYVISTDRDCITNKDYDSISKNQVSTSTNFKY
;
A
#
# COMPACT_ATOMS: atom_id res chain seq x y z
N GLY A 1 7.08 -10.86 -36.63
CA GLY A 1 7.08 -12.20 -37.19
C GLY A 1 8.32 -12.96 -36.81
N PHE A 2 8.20 -14.27 -36.60
CA PHE A 2 9.39 -15.15 -36.40
C PHE A 2 9.87 -15.63 -37.74
N ALA A 3 11.15 -15.47 -38.00
CA ALA A 3 11.88 -16.17 -39.09
C ALA A 3 12.60 -17.36 -38.45
N GLY A 4 12.30 -18.54 -38.90
CA GLY A 4 12.98 -19.76 -38.44
C GLY A 4 13.23 -20.68 -39.59
N THR A 5 14.35 -21.42 -39.54
CA THR A 5 14.59 -22.54 -40.42
C THR A 5 13.95 -23.78 -39.84
N LYS A 6 13.09 -24.44 -40.61
CA LYS A 6 12.48 -25.72 -40.25
C LYS A 6 12.80 -26.73 -41.33
N THR A 7 13.20 -27.90 -40.89
CA THR A 7 13.34 -29.05 -41.80
C THR A 7 11.94 -29.64 -41.97
N ILE A 8 11.46 -29.69 -43.20
CA ILE A 8 10.23 -30.42 -43.54
C ILE A 8 10.65 -31.68 -44.25
N VAL A 9 10.10 -32.80 -43.81
CA VAL A 9 10.19 -34.11 -44.51
C VAL A 9 8.85 -34.29 -45.20
N THR A 10 8.88 -34.35 -46.52
CA THR A 10 7.68 -34.61 -47.32
C THR A 10 7.30 -36.09 -47.25
N SER A 11 6.11 -36.44 -47.71
CA SER A 11 5.59 -37.84 -47.64
C SER A 11 6.43 -38.86 -48.46
N ASP A 12 7.24 -38.38 -49.38
CA ASP A 12 8.20 -39.21 -50.15
C ASP A 12 9.60 -39.29 -49.52
N GLY A 13 9.76 -38.71 -48.33
CA GLY A 13 11.04 -38.71 -47.61
C GLY A 13 12.00 -37.59 -48.01
N THR A 14 11.61 -36.71 -48.89
CA THR A 14 12.46 -35.59 -49.32
C THR A 14 12.62 -34.57 -48.16
N ILE A 15 13.87 -34.25 -47.83
CA ILE A 15 14.18 -33.24 -46.82
C ILE A 15 14.34 -31.88 -47.50
N ILE A 16 13.46 -30.93 -47.11
CA ILE A 16 13.54 -29.55 -47.55
C ILE A 16 14.18 -28.73 -46.42
N ASN A 17 15.42 -28.31 -46.62
CA ASN A 17 16.10 -27.41 -45.70
C ASN A 17 16.03 -25.98 -46.24
N GLY A 18 15.59 -25.06 -45.44
CA GLY A 18 15.54 -23.65 -45.79
C GLY A 18 14.47 -22.85 -45.04
N VAL A 19 14.30 -21.63 -45.46
CA VAL A 19 13.15 -20.80 -44.96
C VAL A 19 11.89 -21.36 -45.60
N VAL A 20 11.13 -22.11 -44.85
CA VAL A 20 10.01 -22.89 -45.33
C VAL A 20 8.75 -22.05 -45.51
N ALA A 21 8.54 -21.08 -44.66
CA ALA A 21 7.47 -20.14 -44.80
C ALA A 21 7.73 -18.88 -43.94
N TYR A 22 7.42 -17.73 -44.49
CA TYR A 22 7.20 -16.54 -43.68
C TYR A 22 5.72 -16.53 -43.30
N ILE A 23 5.44 -16.86 -42.05
CA ILE A 23 4.08 -16.82 -41.54
C ILE A 23 3.91 -15.47 -40.85
N PRO A 24 3.27 -14.49 -41.50
CA PRO A 24 2.96 -13.23 -40.86
C PRO A 24 1.94 -13.51 -39.74
N PHE A 25 2.25 -13.06 -38.55
CA PHE A 25 1.28 -13.02 -37.47
C PHE A 25 1.24 -11.62 -36.89
N THR A 26 0.09 -11.21 -36.44
CA THR A 26 -0.13 -9.96 -35.75
C THR A 26 -0.36 -10.29 -34.27
N ILE A 27 0.45 -9.71 -33.42
CA ILE A 27 0.19 -9.74 -31.97
C ILE A 27 -0.90 -8.68 -31.74
N LYS A 28 -2.08 -9.13 -31.42
CA LYS A 28 -3.15 -8.23 -31.00
C LYS A 28 -2.91 -7.84 -29.55
N SER A 29 -3.16 -6.57 -29.26
CA SER A 29 -3.25 -6.12 -27.86
C SER A 29 -4.41 -6.80 -27.14
N VAL A 30 -4.23 -7.01 -25.86
CA VAL A 30 -5.33 -7.43 -24.97
C VAL A 30 -6.07 -6.18 -24.49
N GLU A 31 -7.34 -6.11 -24.86
CA GLU A 31 -8.18 -4.98 -24.53
C GLU A 31 -8.82 -5.17 -23.16
N PHE A 32 -8.80 -4.12 -22.32
CA PHE A 32 -9.59 -4.05 -21.10
C PHE A 32 -10.56 -2.87 -21.16
N VAL A 33 -11.67 -3.02 -20.48
CA VAL A 33 -12.78 -2.07 -20.44
C VAL A 33 -13.10 -1.74 -18.98
N ALA A 34 -13.92 -0.71 -18.76
CA ALA A 34 -14.25 -0.25 -17.41
C ALA A 34 -14.72 -1.34 -16.44
N LYS A 35 -15.48 -2.34 -16.90
CA LYS A 35 -15.92 -3.46 -16.07
C LYS A 35 -14.78 -4.33 -15.52
N ASN A 36 -13.59 -4.23 -16.13
CA ASN A 36 -12.40 -4.94 -15.67
C ASN A 36 -11.67 -4.19 -14.56
N VAL A 37 -12.06 -2.93 -14.30
CA VAL A 37 -11.38 -2.00 -13.40
C VAL A 37 -12.21 -1.84 -12.13
N SER A 38 -11.54 -1.92 -10.99
CA SER A 38 -12.08 -1.56 -9.69
C SER A 38 -11.18 -0.53 -9.04
N VAL A 39 -11.77 0.55 -8.54
CA VAL A 39 -11.07 1.63 -7.85
C VAL A 39 -11.64 1.75 -6.45
N LYS A 40 -10.77 1.74 -5.43
CA LYS A 40 -11.16 1.94 -4.03
C LYS A 40 -10.66 3.27 -3.52
N ASN A 41 -11.44 3.89 -2.63
CA ASN A 41 -11.05 5.10 -1.94
C ASN A 41 -9.71 4.94 -1.22
N ALA A 42 -8.99 6.06 -1.13
CA ALA A 42 -7.85 6.18 -0.24
C ALA A 42 -8.32 6.64 1.14
N THR A 43 -7.48 6.45 2.16
CA THR A 43 -7.73 6.96 3.52
C THR A 43 -6.80 8.12 3.80
N TYR A 44 -7.29 9.16 4.46
CA TYR A 44 -6.50 10.33 4.83
C TYR A 44 -5.24 9.97 5.64
N ALA A 45 -4.09 10.47 5.23
CA ALA A 45 -2.77 10.13 5.75
C ALA A 45 -2.01 11.34 6.33
N ALA A 46 -2.70 12.25 7.02
CA ALA A 46 -2.11 13.41 7.72
C ALA A 46 -1.22 14.30 6.83
N GLY A 47 -1.65 14.55 5.58
CA GLY A 47 -0.90 15.39 4.63
C GLY A 47 0.19 14.64 3.86
N LEU A 48 0.32 13.33 4.04
CA LEU A 48 1.13 12.50 3.16
C LEU A 48 0.38 12.21 1.85
N PRO A 49 1.11 11.94 0.75
CA PRO A 49 0.50 11.55 -0.50
C PRO A 49 -0.38 10.30 -0.35
N VAL A 50 -1.59 10.35 -0.88
CA VAL A 50 -2.50 9.22 -0.93
C VAL A 50 -2.98 8.98 -2.35
N LYS A 51 -3.16 7.73 -2.72
CA LYS A 51 -3.70 7.33 -4.03
C LYS A 51 -4.70 6.19 -3.86
N PRO A 52 -5.66 6.05 -4.79
CA PRO A 52 -6.60 4.94 -4.76
C PRO A 52 -5.90 3.61 -5.02
N GLU A 53 -6.48 2.54 -4.52
CA GLU A 53 -6.13 1.19 -4.97
C GLU A 53 -6.87 0.92 -6.29
N VAL A 54 -6.12 0.67 -7.36
CA VAL A 54 -6.66 0.32 -8.67
C VAL A 54 -6.35 -1.13 -8.97
N LEU A 55 -7.39 -1.90 -9.23
CA LEU A 55 -7.29 -3.31 -9.59
C LEU A 55 -7.87 -3.50 -11.00
N ILE A 56 -7.07 -4.02 -11.93
CA ILE A 56 -7.51 -4.36 -13.28
C ILE A 56 -7.36 -5.87 -13.47
N GLN A 57 -8.46 -6.55 -13.81
CA GLN A 57 -8.48 -8.00 -14.00
C GLN A 57 -8.99 -8.39 -15.37
N ILE A 58 -8.24 -9.23 -16.08
CA ILE A 58 -8.59 -9.77 -17.39
C ILE A 58 -8.28 -11.26 -17.42
N GLY A 59 -9.29 -12.08 -17.75
CA GLY A 59 -9.09 -13.52 -17.94
C GLY A 59 -8.45 -14.22 -16.75
N GLY A 60 -8.68 -13.75 -15.51
CA GLY A 60 -8.09 -14.29 -14.30
C GLY A 60 -6.70 -13.74 -13.96
N SER A 61 -6.14 -12.86 -14.77
CA SER A 61 -4.86 -12.19 -14.50
C SER A 61 -5.09 -10.77 -13.99
N THR A 62 -4.27 -10.34 -13.03
CA THR A 62 -4.23 -8.97 -12.51
C THR A 62 -3.14 -8.20 -13.23
N LEU A 63 -3.47 -7.04 -13.78
CA LEU A 63 -2.51 -6.14 -14.43
C LEU A 63 -1.73 -5.34 -13.38
N VAL A 64 -0.49 -4.97 -13.73
CA VAL A 64 0.46 -4.28 -12.84
C VAL A 64 0.72 -2.87 -13.35
N GLU A 65 0.53 -1.86 -12.49
CA GLU A 65 0.86 -0.46 -12.78
C GLU A 65 2.36 -0.33 -13.13
N GLY A 66 2.65 0.46 -14.16
CA GLY A 66 4.00 0.69 -14.67
C GLY A 66 4.54 -0.42 -15.59
N LYS A 67 3.90 -1.59 -15.60
CA LYS A 67 4.24 -2.71 -16.46
C LYS A 67 3.21 -2.94 -17.57
N ASP A 68 1.95 -3.00 -17.19
CA ASP A 68 0.84 -3.36 -18.07
C ASP A 68 -0.05 -2.15 -18.39
N TYR A 69 -0.07 -1.16 -17.50
CA TYR A 69 -0.77 0.11 -17.67
C TYR A 69 -0.08 1.25 -16.93
N THR A 70 -0.44 2.49 -17.28
CA THR A 70 -0.09 3.69 -16.53
C THR A 70 -1.36 4.31 -15.94
N LEU A 71 -1.20 5.01 -14.81
CA LEU A 71 -2.26 5.65 -14.07
C LEU A 71 -1.99 7.15 -13.94
N ARG A 72 -3.01 7.98 -14.20
CA ARG A 72 -3.02 9.40 -13.91
C ARG A 72 -4.23 9.72 -13.04
N LEU A 73 -4.02 10.44 -11.94
CA LEU A 73 -5.09 10.96 -11.10
C LEU A 73 -5.59 12.27 -11.68
N ILE A 74 -6.89 12.45 -11.74
CA ILE A 74 -7.52 13.62 -12.32
C ILE A 74 -8.60 14.19 -11.40
N ASP A 75 -8.81 15.50 -11.47
CA ASP A 75 -9.95 16.16 -10.83
C ASP A 75 -11.21 16.06 -11.73
N LYS A 76 -12.30 16.66 -11.26
CA LYS A 76 -13.57 16.72 -11.99
C LYS A 76 -13.47 17.42 -13.36
N ASP A 77 -12.46 18.27 -13.54
CA ASP A 77 -12.24 19.04 -14.77
C ASP A 77 -11.22 18.36 -15.70
N GLY A 78 -10.75 17.16 -15.33
CA GLY A 78 -9.77 16.38 -16.10
C GLY A 78 -8.32 16.81 -15.92
N ASN A 79 -8.04 17.75 -15.02
CA ASN A 79 -6.67 18.18 -14.73
C ASN A 79 -5.95 17.15 -13.87
N THR A 80 -4.64 17.02 -14.07
CA THR A 80 -3.83 16.14 -13.24
C THR A 80 -3.80 16.63 -11.79
N VAL A 81 -4.08 15.73 -10.87
CA VAL A 81 -3.99 15.95 -9.43
C VAL A 81 -2.80 15.17 -8.87
N THR A 82 -2.03 15.80 -8.00
CA THR A 82 -0.96 15.10 -7.31
C THR A 82 -1.50 14.39 -6.06
N PRO A 83 -0.94 13.24 -5.67
CA PRO A 83 -1.41 12.50 -4.49
C PRO A 83 -1.37 13.28 -3.17
N ILE A 84 -0.65 14.40 -3.10
CA ILE A 84 -0.56 15.23 -1.91
C ILE A 84 -1.65 16.32 -1.86
N ASP A 85 -2.24 16.65 -3.01
CA ASP A 85 -3.21 17.75 -3.14
C ASP A 85 -4.67 17.28 -3.00
N VAL A 86 -4.87 15.98 -2.76
CA VAL A 86 -6.21 15.43 -2.60
C VAL A 86 -6.77 15.69 -1.20
N THR A 87 -8.05 15.97 -1.11
CA THR A 87 -8.74 16.32 0.13
C THR A 87 -9.88 15.37 0.46
N VAL A 88 -10.17 15.25 1.75
CA VAL A 88 -11.30 14.45 2.22
C VAL A 88 -12.62 15.10 1.80
N GLY A 89 -13.49 14.30 1.18
CA GLY A 89 -14.82 14.71 0.75
C GLY A 89 -14.92 15.15 -0.70
N ASP A 90 -13.79 15.33 -1.38
CA ASP A 90 -13.78 15.56 -2.82
C ASP A 90 -13.78 14.23 -3.59
N ILE A 91 -14.25 14.30 -4.83
CA ILE A 91 -14.31 13.16 -5.75
C ILE A 91 -13.30 13.40 -6.86
N TYR A 92 -12.49 12.39 -7.09
CA TYR A 92 -11.44 12.35 -8.11
C TYR A 92 -11.71 11.22 -9.11
N GLY A 93 -11.07 11.29 -10.25
CA GLY A 93 -11.06 10.24 -11.24
C GLY A 93 -9.68 9.60 -11.38
N VAL A 94 -9.66 8.50 -12.12
CA VAL A 94 -8.44 7.89 -12.64
C VAL A 94 -8.51 7.82 -14.15
N GLU A 95 -7.42 8.16 -14.81
CA GLU A 95 -7.20 7.90 -16.21
C GLU A 95 -6.19 6.77 -16.34
N ILE A 96 -6.56 5.73 -17.06
CA ILE A 96 -5.76 4.52 -17.21
C ILE A 96 -5.41 4.34 -18.68
N LYS A 97 -4.13 4.11 -18.95
CA LYS A 97 -3.62 3.85 -20.30
C LYS A 97 -2.89 2.53 -20.34
N GLY A 98 -3.32 1.63 -21.20
CA GLY A 98 -2.65 0.35 -21.42
C GLY A 98 -1.29 0.54 -22.10
N ILE A 99 -0.33 -0.29 -21.74
CA ILE A 99 1.02 -0.34 -22.31
C ILE A 99 1.45 -1.80 -22.49
N ASN A 100 2.56 -2.00 -23.23
CA ASN A 100 3.19 -3.33 -23.38
C ASN A 100 2.26 -4.46 -23.86
N GLY A 101 1.37 -4.14 -24.80
CA GLY A 101 0.45 -5.12 -25.38
C GLY A 101 -0.94 -5.12 -24.76
N TYR A 102 -1.20 -4.21 -23.86
CA TYR A 102 -2.54 -3.92 -23.38
C TYR A 102 -3.07 -2.61 -23.96
N THR A 103 -4.37 -2.54 -24.15
CA THR A 103 -5.08 -1.33 -24.60
C THR A 103 -6.36 -1.17 -23.79
N GLU A 104 -6.73 0.07 -23.55
CA GLU A 104 -7.98 0.45 -22.92
C GLU A 104 -9.05 0.74 -23.95
N SER A 105 -10.32 0.43 -23.64
CA SER A 105 -11.48 0.86 -24.42
C SER A 105 -12.59 1.28 -23.48
N GLY A 106 -13.10 2.49 -23.69
CA GLY A 106 -14.17 3.04 -22.84
C GLY A 106 -13.78 3.28 -21.38
N VAL A 107 -12.49 3.34 -21.09
CA VAL A 107 -11.92 3.60 -19.74
C VAL A 107 -11.40 5.03 -19.62
N ALA A 108 -11.44 5.78 -20.72
CA ALA A 108 -10.92 7.12 -20.77
C ALA A 108 -11.86 8.15 -20.15
N THR A 109 -11.29 8.96 -19.30
CA THR A 109 -11.72 10.25 -18.79
C THR A 109 -12.97 10.32 -17.92
N PHE A 110 -12.75 10.84 -16.73
CA PHE A 110 -13.76 11.40 -15.86
C PHE A 110 -14.32 12.66 -16.53
N ASP A 111 -15.56 12.59 -17.00
CA ASP A 111 -16.33 13.73 -17.47
C ASP A 111 -17.59 13.81 -16.61
N THR A 112 -17.73 14.89 -15.87
CA THR A 112 -18.85 15.10 -14.95
C THR A 112 -20.15 15.43 -15.69
N ASP A 113 -20.07 15.88 -16.93
CA ASP A 113 -21.23 16.44 -17.64
C ASP A 113 -22.01 15.40 -18.45
N ASP A 114 -21.43 14.22 -18.66
CA ASP A 114 -22.12 13.14 -19.36
C ASP A 114 -22.74 12.15 -18.37
N VAL A 115 -23.87 12.50 -17.87
CA VAL A 115 -24.69 11.69 -16.95
C VAL A 115 -25.43 10.58 -17.70
N ASP A 116 -25.11 10.37 -18.98
CA ASP A 116 -25.83 9.40 -19.79
C ASP A 116 -25.33 7.97 -19.50
N SER A 117 -26.13 7.34 -18.95
CA SER A 117 -26.74 6.04 -18.69
C SER A 117 -26.10 4.76 -19.23
N THR A 118 -24.99 4.73 -19.84
CA THR A 118 -24.25 3.46 -19.98
C THR A 118 -23.30 3.31 -18.81
N ALA A 119 -23.91 3.22 -17.71
CA ALA A 119 -23.47 3.27 -16.32
C ALA A 119 -22.26 2.40 -15.90
N TYR A 120 -21.55 1.77 -16.81
CA TYR A 120 -20.43 0.92 -16.48
C TYR A 120 -19.10 1.63 -16.39
N SER A 121 -18.96 2.77 -17.06
CA SER A 121 -17.63 3.34 -17.24
C SER A 121 -17.18 4.24 -16.09
N ARG A 122 -18.07 4.98 -15.44
CA ARG A 122 -17.66 6.09 -14.58
C ARG A 122 -17.69 5.79 -13.10
N ALA A 123 -18.67 5.07 -12.60
CA ALA A 123 -18.75 4.73 -11.17
C ALA A 123 -17.54 3.95 -10.67
N ASN A 124 -16.89 3.18 -11.54
CA ASN A 124 -15.73 2.37 -11.18
C ASN A 124 -14.40 3.10 -11.35
N LEU A 125 -14.40 4.31 -11.90
CA LEU A 125 -13.19 5.10 -12.17
C LEU A 125 -13.09 6.32 -11.25
N THR A 126 -14.04 6.49 -10.35
CA THR A 126 -14.03 7.54 -9.35
C THR A 126 -13.56 7.02 -8.01
N TRP A 127 -12.94 7.89 -7.24
CA TRP A 127 -12.49 7.61 -5.89
C TRP A 127 -12.53 8.87 -5.04
N GLY A 128 -12.50 8.70 -3.75
CA GLY A 128 -12.40 9.79 -2.78
C GLY A 128 -11.34 9.49 -1.73
N VAL A 129 -11.16 10.44 -0.83
CA VAL A 129 -10.36 10.25 0.37
C VAL A 129 -11.30 10.12 1.55
N ASP A 130 -11.30 8.94 2.16
CA ASP A 130 -12.09 8.67 3.34
C ASP A 130 -11.41 9.26 4.59
N LYS A 131 -12.22 9.64 5.57
CA LYS A 131 -11.71 10.09 6.86
C LYS A 131 -10.93 8.96 7.54
N LYS A 132 -9.82 9.31 8.19
CA LYS A 132 -9.08 8.37 9.03
C LYS A 132 -9.86 8.10 10.32
N ASN A 133 -10.03 6.84 10.66
CA ASN A 133 -10.64 6.48 11.93
C ASN A 133 -9.61 6.64 13.08
N ILE A 134 -10.01 7.32 14.16
CA ILE A 134 -9.16 7.47 15.36
C ILE A 134 -8.80 6.10 15.96
N ASN A 135 -9.67 5.09 15.81
CA ASN A 135 -9.37 3.74 16.26
C ASN A 135 -8.10 3.15 15.61
N ASP A 136 -7.79 3.57 14.38
CA ASP A 136 -6.61 3.14 13.61
C ASP A 136 -5.40 4.07 13.82
N CYS A 137 -5.50 5.00 14.75
CA CYS A 137 -4.42 5.89 15.16
C CYS A 137 -3.74 5.35 16.41
N THR A 138 -2.47 5.70 16.60
CA THR A 138 -1.80 5.50 17.88
C THR A 138 -2.28 6.58 18.82
N VAL A 139 -2.84 6.18 19.96
CA VAL A 139 -3.33 7.09 21.01
C VAL A 139 -2.63 6.77 22.30
N THR A 140 -2.01 7.78 22.91
CA THR A 140 -1.37 7.69 24.23
C THR A 140 -1.89 8.77 25.14
N VAL A 141 -2.03 8.46 26.43
CA VAL A 141 -2.39 9.43 27.45
C VAL A 141 -1.35 9.34 28.57
N LYS A 142 -0.56 10.39 28.71
CA LYS A 142 0.48 10.49 29.73
C LYS A 142 0.25 11.74 30.57
N ASP A 143 0.26 11.59 31.88
CA ASP A 143 0.01 12.68 32.85
C ASP A 143 -1.28 13.48 32.53
N GLY A 144 -2.32 12.79 32.01
CA GLY A 144 -3.57 13.40 31.60
C GLY A 144 -3.53 14.12 30.27
N VAL A 145 -2.38 14.13 29.58
CA VAL A 145 -2.23 14.73 28.25
C VAL A 145 -2.38 13.63 27.19
N THR A 146 -3.32 13.84 26.26
CA THR A 146 -3.57 12.92 25.15
C THR A 146 -2.78 13.31 23.93
N THR A 147 -2.11 12.35 23.35
CA THR A 147 -1.43 12.47 22.04
C THR A 147 -2.03 11.46 21.07
N VAL A 148 -2.35 11.90 19.86
CA VAL A 148 -2.85 11.05 18.78
C VAL A 148 -1.91 11.16 17.59
N LEU A 149 -1.48 10.02 17.06
CA LEU A 149 -0.63 9.95 15.86
C LEU A 149 -1.36 9.20 14.74
N ASN A 150 -1.37 9.77 13.55
CA ASN A 150 -1.73 9.07 12.33
C ASN A 150 -0.43 8.63 11.62
N GLY A 151 -0.10 7.34 11.75
CA GLY A 151 1.25 6.88 11.48
C GLY A 151 2.23 7.52 12.49
N TYR A 152 3.21 8.26 11.99
CA TYR A 152 4.18 9.02 12.80
C TYR A 152 3.86 10.52 12.91
N LEU A 153 2.78 10.99 12.28
CA LEU A 153 2.44 12.41 12.26
C LEU A 153 1.40 12.75 13.34
N PRO A 154 1.63 13.83 14.11
CA PRO A 154 0.69 14.22 15.15
C PRO A 154 -0.62 14.72 14.54
N VAL A 155 -1.73 14.26 15.11
CA VAL A 155 -3.07 14.76 14.82
C VAL A 155 -3.27 16.04 15.63
N PRO A 156 -3.64 17.18 14.99
CA PRO A 156 -3.90 18.41 15.70
C PRO A 156 -4.97 18.24 16.80
N ALA A 157 -4.75 18.82 17.97
CA ALA A 157 -5.71 18.75 19.08
C ALA A 157 -7.09 19.34 18.76
N THR A 158 -7.20 20.13 17.69
CA THR A 158 -8.47 20.63 17.16
C THR A 158 -9.32 19.58 16.45
N GLU A 159 -8.72 18.44 16.09
CA GLU A 159 -9.37 17.37 15.34
C GLU A 159 -10.04 16.32 16.24
N TYR A 160 -9.76 16.34 17.55
CA TYR A 160 -10.32 15.36 18.50
C TYR A 160 -10.62 15.97 19.87
N THR A 161 -11.44 15.24 20.64
CA THR A 161 -11.65 15.45 22.09
C THR A 161 -11.13 14.25 22.83
N SER A 162 -10.73 14.44 24.09
CA SER A 162 -10.32 13.38 25.01
C SER A 162 -11.05 13.56 26.35
N GLU A 163 -11.75 12.55 26.80
CA GLU A 163 -12.53 12.57 28.01
C GLU A 163 -12.13 11.40 28.92
N LYS A 164 -11.88 11.70 30.20
CA LYS A 164 -11.59 10.67 31.21
C LYS A 164 -12.89 10.00 31.62
N ASN A 165 -12.95 8.68 31.55
CA ASN A 165 -14.06 7.86 31.97
C ASN A 165 -14.02 7.61 33.50
N THR A 166 -15.14 7.15 34.04
CA THR A 166 -15.25 6.82 35.48
C THR A 166 -14.39 5.64 35.90
N ASP A 167 -14.05 4.75 34.98
CA ASP A 167 -13.16 3.60 35.18
C ASP A 167 -11.65 3.95 35.08
N GLY A 168 -11.33 5.22 34.82
CA GLY A 168 -9.97 5.70 34.70
C GLY A 168 -9.39 5.65 33.28
N THR A 169 -10.07 5.04 32.33
CA THR A 169 -9.72 5.07 30.91
C THR A 169 -10.01 6.44 30.29
N TYR A 170 -9.54 6.66 29.06
CA TYR A 170 -9.83 7.86 28.28
C TYR A 170 -10.50 7.48 26.97
N THR A 171 -11.59 8.14 26.66
CA THR A 171 -12.21 8.05 25.33
C THR A 171 -11.75 9.23 24.49
N VAL A 172 -11.02 8.92 23.42
CA VAL A 172 -10.56 9.89 22.43
C VAL A 172 -11.43 9.77 21.20
N LYS A 173 -12.07 10.86 20.80
CA LYS A 173 -13.08 10.89 19.74
C LYS A 173 -12.77 12.00 18.76
N ALA A 174 -12.90 11.73 17.46
CA ALA A 174 -12.83 12.77 16.44
C ALA A 174 -13.92 13.82 16.67
N ASN A 175 -13.56 15.10 16.53
CA ASN A 175 -14.54 16.19 16.62
C ASN A 175 -15.58 16.06 15.51
N SER A 176 -16.83 16.41 15.81
CA SER A 176 -17.92 16.39 14.83
C SER A 176 -17.64 17.31 13.62
N THR A 177 -16.84 18.34 13.82
CA THR A 177 -16.41 19.29 12.79
C THR A 177 -15.11 18.86 12.07
N SER A 178 -14.47 17.77 12.51
CA SER A 178 -13.28 17.27 11.86
C SER A 178 -13.57 16.89 10.40
N LYS A 179 -12.80 17.44 9.49
CA LYS A 179 -12.86 17.09 8.07
C LYS A 179 -12.13 15.80 7.76
N ASN A 180 -11.09 15.49 8.53
CA ASN A 180 -10.10 14.47 8.20
C ASN A 180 -10.21 13.21 9.04
N TYR A 181 -10.86 13.30 10.22
CA TYR A 181 -10.92 12.18 11.16
C TYR A 181 -12.36 11.82 11.53
N THR A 182 -12.55 10.58 11.96
CA THR A 182 -13.82 10.01 12.41
C THR A 182 -13.58 8.97 13.50
N GLY A 183 -14.65 8.51 14.13
CA GLY A 183 -14.60 7.42 15.11
C GLY A 183 -14.02 7.81 16.47
N SER A 184 -13.71 6.81 17.26
CA SER A 184 -13.17 6.99 18.61
C SER A 184 -12.34 5.76 19.04
N LYS A 185 -11.46 5.97 20.02
CA LYS A 185 -10.67 4.92 20.67
C LYS A 185 -10.67 5.15 22.17
N THR A 186 -10.81 4.08 22.94
CA THR A 186 -10.66 4.13 24.41
C THR A 186 -9.30 3.54 24.77
N VAL A 187 -8.56 4.25 25.61
CA VAL A 187 -7.21 3.86 26.04
C VAL A 187 -7.07 4.03 27.57
N VAL A 188 -6.16 3.29 28.16
CA VAL A 188 -5.79 3.44 29.57
C VAL A 188 -4.85 4.63 29.71
N ALA A 189 -4.98 5.41 30.80
CA ALA A 189 -4.04 6.48 31.12
C ALA A 189 -2.68 5.90 31.46
N ASP A 190 -1.63 6.60 31.07
CA ASP A 190 -0.23 6.27 31.35
C ASP A 190 0.25 4.92 30.79
N GLY A 191 -0.57 4.30 29.91
CA GLY A 191 -0.23 3.04 29.26
C GLY A 191 -0.70 2.96 27.82
N LYS A 192 0.00 2.22 27.03
CA LYS A 192 -0.54 1.60 25.83
C LYS A 192 -1.78 0.82 26.24
N ALA A 193 -2.80 0.72 25.38
CA ALA A 193 -3.91 -0.21 25.60
C ALA A 193 -3.33 -1.55 26.11
N GLU A 194 -3.92 -2.16 27.13
CA GLU A 194 -3.37 -3.33 27.85
C GLU A 194 -2.92 -4.49 26.93
N ASP A 195 -3.25 -4.43 25.64
CA ASP A 195 -2.94 -5.45 24.63
C ASP A 195 -2.00 -4.99 23.51
N GLU A 196 -1.52 -3.75 23.48
CA GLU A 196 -0.55 -3.37 22.45
C GLU A 196 0.86 -3.74 22.90
N LYS A 197 1.24 -4.97 22.57
CA LYS A 197 2.64 -5.36 22.49
C LYS A 197 3.38 -4.30 21.65
N PRO A 198 4.53 -3.76 22.14
CA PRO A 198 5.31 -2.81 21.37
C PRO A 198 5.51 -3.32 19.94
N ASP A 199 5.35 -2.47 18.96
CA ASP A 199 5.61 -2.84 17.58
C ASP A 199 7.02 -3.39 17.46
N ALA A 200 7.16 -4.47 16.70
CA ALA A 200 8.48 -5.05 16.46
C ALA A 200 9.38 -3.96 15.83
N PRO A 201 10.60 -3.76 16.35
CA PRO A 201 11.48 -2.77 15.80
C PRO A 201 11.81 -3.10 14.34
N MET A 202 11.85 -2.09 13.50
CA MET A 202 12.27 -2.25 12.10
C MET A 202 13.79 -2.03 11.99
N ILE A 203 14.45 -2.92 11.25
CA ILE A 203 15.83 -2.69 10.86
C ILE A 203 15.84 -1.62 9.76
N THR A 204 16.36 -0.43 10.09
CA THR A 204 16.44 0.70 9.14
C THR A 204 17.77 0.75 8.41
N LYS A 205 18.82 0.20 8.99
CA LYS A 205 20.14 0.20 8.39
C LYS A 205 21.01 -0.94 8.93
N VAL A 206 21.75 -1.56 8.05
CA VAL A 206 22.81 -2.49 8.40
C VAL A 206 24.10 -2.01 7.75
N ASN A 207 25.11 -1.71 8.56
CA ASN A 207 26.45 -1.37 8.09
C ASN A 207 27.41 -2.52 8.46
N VAL A 208 28.11 -3.05 7.47
CA VAL A 208 29.12 -4.09 7.68
C VAL A 208 30.50 -3.50 7.43
N THR A 209 31.41 -3.66 8.39
CA THR A 209 32.80 -3.24 8.30
C THR A 209 33.70 -4.35 8.82
N GLY A 210 34.35 -5.04 7.92
CA GLY A 210 35.13 -6.25 8.26
C GLY A 210 34.21 -7.32 8.84
N ASN A 211 34.53 -7.83 10.04
CA ASN A 211 33.75 -8.84 10.75
C ASN A 211 32.68 -8.26 11.70
N LYS A 212 32.37 -6.97 11.58
CA LYS A 212 31.40 -6.30 12.45
C LYS A 212 30.21 -5.81 11.63
N ALA A 213 29.02 -6.14 12.10
CA ALA A 213 27.78 -5.56 11.61
C ALA A 213 27.21 -4.59 12.65
N THR A 214 26.80 -3.41 12.20
CA THR A 214 26.04 -2.45 13.01
C THR A 214 24.64 -2.41 12.46
N VAL A 215 23.66 -2.77 13.27
CA VAL A 215 22.24 -2.77 12.95
C VAL A 215 21.61 -1.57 13.63
N VAL A 216 20.89 -0.75 12.86
CA VAL A 216 20.13 0.38 13.38
C VAL A 216 18.66 0.01 13.33
N LEU A 217 18.00 0.10 14.47
CA LEU A 217 16.59 -0.16 14.63
C LEU A 217 15.84 1.18 14.72
N SER A 218 14.64 1.22 14.17
CA SER A 218 13.65 2.24 14.48
C SER A 218 12.39 1.57 14.99
N GLY A 219 11.68 2.24 15.86
CA GLY A 219 10.45 1.78 16.47
C GLY A 219 10.21 2.49 17.78
N ASP A 220 9.00 2.35 18.28
CA ASP A 220 8.64 2.84 19.60
C ASP A 220 9.28 1.93 20.66
N THR A 221 10.18 2.50 21.45
CA THR A 221 10.84 1.80 22.57
C THR A 221 10.13 2.03 23.89
N ASP A 222 9.04 2.82 23.91
CA ASP A 222 8.28 3.13 25.12
C ASP A 222 7.66 1.85 25.69
N GLY A 223 7.97 1.55 26.93
CA GLY A 223 7.51 0.35 27.63
C GLY A 223 8.26 -0.94 27.31
N ALA A 224 9.20 -0.95 26.37
CA ALA A 224 10.07 -2.10 26.15
C ALA A 224 11.26 -2.10 27.14
N ALA A 225 11.45 -3.20 27.87
CA ALA A 225 12.62 -3.38 28.73
C ALA A 225 13.92 -3.63 27.93
N GLY A 226 13.78 -4.07 26.69
CA GLY A 226 14.85 -4.38 25.76
C GLY A 226 14.35 -5.19 24.58
N TYR A 227 15.26 -5.63 23.73
CA TYR A 227 14.98 -6.46 22.59
C TYR A 227 15.79 -7.75 22.64
N ASP A 228 15.14 -8.84 22.30
CA ASP A 228 15.84 -10.08 21.98
C ASP A 228 16.16 -10.07 20.48
N TYR A 229 17.34 -10.49 20.12
CA TYR A 229 17.72 -10.64 18.73
C TYR A 229 18.38 -11.98 18.46
N VAL A 230 18.18 -12.46 17.27
CA VAL A 230 18.78 -13.69 16.76
C VAL A 230 19.51 -13.36 15.46
N ILE A 231 20.73 -13.88 15.35
CA ILE A 231 21.49 -13.84 14.09
C ILE A 231 21.76 -15.28 13.69
N SER A 232 21.36 -15.66 12.51
CA SER A 232 21.58 -16.99 11.95
C SER A 232 21.93 -16.90 10.47
N THR A 233 22.78 -17.84 10.02
CA THR A 233 23.01 -18.10 8.59
C THR A 233 21.96 -19.04 8.02
N ASP A 234 21.18 -19.67 8.87
CA ASP A 234 20.05 -20.51 8.51
C ASP A 234 18.78 -19.67 8.37
N ARG A 235 18.34 -19.48 7.13
CA ARG A 235 17.14 -18.72 6.81
C ARG A 235 15.87 -19.39 7.31
N ASP A 236 15.82 -20.71 7.28
CA ASP A 236 14.61 -21.46 7.64
C ASP A 236 14.30 -21.34 9.13
N CYS A 237 15.32 -21.28 9.95
CA CYS A 237 15.21 -21.02 11.38
C CYS A 237 14.54 -19.66 11.67
N ILE A 238 14.90 -18.61 10.93
CA ILE A 238 14.29 -17.28 11.07
C ILE A 238 12.83 -17.28 10.57
N THR A 239 12.59 -17.92 9.42
CA THR A 239 11.27 -17.96 8.79
C THR A 239 10.26 -18.75 9.64
N ASN A 240 10.67 -19.86 10.20
CA ASN A 240 9.83 -20.75 11.00
C ASN A 240 9.74 -20.31 12.47
N LYS A 241 10.46 -19.24 12.87
CA LYS A 241 10.53 -18.74 14.26
C LYS A 241 10.99 -19.83 15.25
N ASP A 242 11.81 -20.77 14.79
CA ASP A 242 12.40 -21.82 15.61
C ASP A 242 13.68 -21.29 16.29
N TYR A 243 13.47 -20.51 17.34
CA TYR A 243 14.55 -19.83 18.08
C TYR A 243 15.04 -20.63 19.30
N ASP A 244 14.44 -21.76 19.59
CA ASP A 244 14.77 -22.52 20.83
C ASP A 244 16.14 -23.17 20.76
N SER A 245 16.61 -23.46 19.57
CA SER A 245 17.93 -24.03 19.30
C SER A 245 19.04 -22.97 19.15
N ILE A 246 18.72 -21.66 19.19
CA ILE A 246 19.66 -20.59 18.93
C ILE A 246 19.94 -19.79 20.18
N SER A 247 21.21 -19.40 20.36
CA SER A 247 21.60 -18.49 21.45
C SER A 247 20.89 -17.14 21.27
N LYS A 248 20.01 -16.82 22.22
CA LYS A 248 19.32 -15.53 22.27
C LYS A 248 20.23 -14.50 22.94
N ASN A 249 20.37 -13.36 22.32
CA ASN A 249 21.12 -12.24 22.88
C ASN A 249 20.12 -11.12 23.20
N GLN A 250 20.38 -10.44 24.31
CA GLN A 250 19.57 -9.32 24.77
C GLN A 250 20.34 -8.01 24.61
N VAL A 251 19.68 -6.99 24.15
CA VAL A 251 20.16 -5.61 24.18
C VAL A 251 19.19 -4.75 24.98
N SER A 252 19.75 -3.79 25.71
CA SER A 252 18.93 -2.76 26.36
C SER A 252 18.17 -1.93 25.32
N THR A 253 17.28 -1.07 25.76
CA THR A 253 16.46 -0.17 24.89
C THR A 253 17.26 0.77 23.99
N SER A 254 18.57 0.60 23.89
CA SER A 254 19.41 1.29 22.91
C SER A 254 19.03 0.86 21.50
N THR A 255 18.75 1.83 20.65
CA THR A 255 18.42 1.62 19.23
C THR A 255 19.62 1.21 18.36
N ASN A 256 20.81 1.11 18.97
CA ASN A 256 22.05 0.72 18.28
C ASN A 256 22.75 -0.39 19.06
N PHE A 257 23.04 -1.48 18.40
CA PHE A 257 23.88 -2.54 18.95
C PHE A 257 24.92 -3.01 17.93
N LYS A 258 26.01 -3.59 18.43
CA LYS A 258 27.10 -4.11 17.61
C LYS A 258 27.22 -5.61 17.89
N TYR A 259 27.32 -6.37 16.84
CA TYR A 259 27.60 -7.79 16.83
C TYR A 259 29.01 -8.05 16.31
#